data_1f261367cb71372472155294b4a02657
#
_entry.id   1f261367cb71372472155294b4a02657
#
_cell.length_a   1.000
_cell.length_b   1.000
_cell.length_c   1.000
_cell.angle_alpha   90.00
_cell.angle_beta   90.00
_cell.angle_gamma   90.00
#
_symmetry.space_group_name_H-M   'P 1'
#
loop_
_entity.id
_entity.type
_entity.pdbx_description
1 polymer ?
#
loop_
_entity_poly.entity_id
_entity_poly.type
_entity_poly.pdbx_seq_one_letter_code
_entity_poly.pdbx_strand_id
1 'polypeptide(L)'
;MKSKMIEVQSDAKLLKSNYVLALILISMMIMFVSGCITLGKDFPEASVSSITIGVTTKNEIRKLFGSPWLSGVQDGQPAWTYGSYDYSLFGERKAKDLVVQFDDKAKVSSFTFSTTDHDE
;
A
#
# COMPACT_ATOMS: atom_id res chain seq x y z
N MET A 1 -13.04 49.96 -37.60
CA MET A 1 -13.57 48.58 -37.63
C MET A 1 -12.50 47.51 -37.76
N LYS A 2 -11.44 47.70 -38.54
CA LYS A 2 -10.33 46.74 -38.70
C LYS A 2 -9.49 46.57 -37.43
N SER A 3 -9.35 47.61 -36.57
CA SER A 3 -8.57 47.55 -35.32
C SER A 3 -9.21 46.71 -34.24
N LYS A 4 -10.56 46.66 -34.14
CA LYS A 4 -11.29 45.81 -33.17
C LYS A 4 -11.18 44.32 -33.51
N MET A 5 -11.15 43.93 -34.76
CA MET A 5 -10.97 42.53 -35.17
C MET A 5 -9.55 42.00 -34.87
N ILE A 6 -8.53 42.85 -35.00
CA ILE A 6 -7.15 42.50 -34.68
C ILE A 6 -6.95 42.32 -33.18
N GLU A 7 -7.58 43.14 -32.33
CA GLU A 7 -7.56 43.01 -30.88
C GLU A 7 -8.23 41.72 -30.41
N VAL A 8 -9.40 41.37 -30.94
CA VAL A 8 -10.11 40.10 -30.59
C VAL A 8 -9.30 38.90 -31.00
N GLN A 9 -8.61 38.90 -32.12
CA GLN A 9 -7.72 37.81 -32.53
C GLN A 9 -6.46 37.70 -31.65
N SER A 10 -5.93 38.83 -31.21
CA SER A 10 -4.79 38.86 -30.28
C SER A 10 -5.16 38.26 -28.91
N ASP A 11 -6.31 38.65 -28.38
CA ASP A 11 -6.83 38.10 -27.09
C ASP A 11 -7.14 36.63 -27.19
N ALA A 12 -7.70 36.12 -28.29
CA ALA A 12 -7.96 34.72 -28.52
C ALA A 12 -6.64 33.92 -28.65
N LYS A 13 -5.60 34.47 -29.24
CA LYS A 13 -4.27 33.85 -29.30
C LYS A 13 -3.62 33.79 -27.91
N LEU A 14 -3.71 34.85 -27.13
CA LEU A 14 -3.20 34.89 -25.74
C LEU A 14 -3.93 33.91 -24.84
N LEU A 15 -5.26 33.82 -24.94
CA LEU A 15 -6.07 32.82 -24.20
C LEU A 15 -5.70 31.38 -24.60
N LYS A 16 -5.49 31.14 -25.90
CA LYS A 16 -5.07 29.83 -26.41
C LYS A 16 -3.67 29.45 -25.91
N SER A 17 -2.74 30.39 -25.89
CA SER A 17 -1.39 30.21 -25.39
C SER A 17 -1.38 29.94 -23.89
N ASN A 18 -2.17 30.65 -23.11
CA ASN A 18 -2.32 30.45 -21.67
C ASN A 18 -2.97 29.10 -21.33
N TYR A 19 -3.91 28.66 -22.12
CA TYR A 19 -4.55 27.36 -22.00
C TYR A 19 -3.57 26.20 -22.24
N VAL A 20 -2.78 26.30 -23.29
CA VAL A 20 -1.73 25.32 -23.61
C VAL A 20 -0.67 25.27 -22.51
N LEU A 21 -0.25 26.42 -21.99
CA LEU A 21 0.69 26.51 -20.88
C LEU A 21 0.14 25.88 -19.61
N ALA A 22 -1.12 26.16 -19.29
CA ALA A 22 -1.81 25.58 -18.15
C ALA A 22 -1.94 24.04 -18.27
N LEU A 23 -2.26 23.52 -19.45
CA LEU A 23 -2.33 22.09 -19.73
C LEU A 23 -0.97 21.41 -19.59
N ILE A 24 0.10 22.05 -20.03
CA ILE A 24 1.47 21.55 -19.89
C ILE A 24 1.87 21.50 -18.41
N LEU A 25 1.56 22.55 -17.65
CA LEU A 25 1.86 22.61 -16.21
C LEU A 25 1.07 21.55 -15.42
N ILE A 26 -0.20 21.35 -15.75
CA ILE A 26 -1.05 20.32 -15.14
C ILE A 26 -0.52 18.92 -15.48
N SER A 27 -0.16 18.68 -16.74
CA SER A 27 0.44 17.42 -17.19
C SER A 27 1.77 17.13 -16.49
N MET A 28 2.60 18.15 -16.32
CA MET A 28 3.87 18.07 -15.62
C MET A 28 3.67 17.79 -14.12
N MET A 29 2.66 18.39 -13.51
CA MET A 29 2.29 18.16 -12.10
C MET A 29 1.78 16.73 -11.87
N ILE A 30 1.04 16.16 -12.80
CA ILE A 30 0.57 14.76 -12.74
C ILE A 30 1.74 13.76 -12.84
N MET A 31 2.78 14.08 -13.58
CA MET A 31 3.99 13.24 -13.67
C MET A 31 4.79 13.17 -12.36
N PHE A 32 4.69 14.17 -11.50
CA PHE A 32 5.38 14.16 -10.20
C PHE A 32 4.64 13.37 -9.10
N VAL A 33 3.41 12.91 -9.34
CA VAL A 33 2.61 12.13 -8.37
C VAL A 33 2.82 10.62 -8.52
N SER A 34 3.76 10.18 -9.35
CA SER A 34 4.14 8.77 -9.42
C SER A 34 4.90 8.33 -8.16
N GLY A 35 4.17 8.20 -7.06
CA GLY A 35 4.68 7.74 -5.79
C GLY A 35 4.64 6.20 -5.67
N CYS A 36 5.48 5.67 -4.80
CA CYS A 36 5.34 4.32 -4.32
C CYS A 36 4.05 4.20 -3.50
N ILE A 37 3.26 3.17 -3.75
CA ILE A 37 2.07 2.86 -2.94
C ILE A 37 2.44 1.71 -2.02
N THR A 38 2.39 1.97 -0.71
CA THR A 38 2.50 0.95 0.32
C THR A 38 1.10 0.64 0.85
N LEU A 39 0.70 -0.61 0.76
CA LEU A 39 -0.56 -1.11 1.31
C LEU A 39 -0.27 -2.01 2.51
N GLY A 40 -1.11 -1.88 3.55
CA GLY A 40 -0.94 -2.62 4.78
C GLY A 40 0.02 -1.95 5.76
N LYS A 41 0.55 -2.73 6.67
CA LYS A 41 1.47 -2.30 7.70
C LYS A 41 2.65 -3.25 7.77
N ASP A 42 3.84 -2.69 7.76
CA ASP A 42 5.06 -3.47 7.93
C ASP A 42 5.11 -4.14 9.31
N PHE A 43 5.65 -5.34 9.34
CA PHE A 43 5.82 -6.13 10.57
C PHE A 43 7.20 -6.79 10.60
N PRO A 44 7.74 -7.09 11.79
CA PRO A 44 9.07 -7.68 11.92
C PRO A 44 9.07 -9.15 11.47
N GLU A 45 9.60 -9.41 10.30
CA GLU A 45 9.69 -10.73 9.68
C GLU A 45 10.51 -11.72 10.54
N ALA A 46 11.59 -11.23 11.15
CA ALA A 46 12.43 -12.04 12.04
C ALA A 46 11.66 -12.63 13.23
N SER A 47 10.56 -11.99 13.66
CA SER A 47 9.73 -12.46 14.76
C SER A 47 8.80 -13.63 14.38
N VAL A 48 8.65 -13.91 13.08
CA VAL A 48 7.83 -15.05 12.61
C VAL A 48 8.37 -16.39 13.14
N SER A 49 9.69 -16.52 13.18
CA SER A 49 10.35 -17.73 13.68
C SER A 49 10.12 -18.00 15.18
N SER A 50 9.71 -16.99 15.95
CA SER A 50 9.39 -17.14 17.37
C SER A 50 7.99 -17.63 17.66
N ILE A 51 7.13 -17.76 16.64
CA ILE A 51 5.78 -18.28 16.79
C ILE A 51 5.84 -19.79 17.01
N THR A 52 5.28 -20.25 18.14
CA THR A 52 5.19 -21.68 18.47
C THR A 52 3.72 -22.10 18.52
N ILE A 53 3.34 -23.01 17.64
CA ILE A 53 1.97 -23.56 17.57
C ILE A 53 1.62 -24.22 18.89
N GLY A 54 0.44 -23.91 19.42
CA GLY A 54 -0.07 -24.43 20.69
C GLY A 54 0.48 -23.75 21.94
N VAL A 55 1.47 -22.85 21.80
CA VAL A 55 2.14 -22.17 22.91
C VAL A 55 1.97 -20.66 22.84
N THR A 56 2.30 -20.04 21.72
CA THR A 56 2.22 -18.59 21.54
C THR A 56 0.76 -18.12 21.66
N THR A 57 0.53 -17.14 22.50
CA THR A 57 -0.80 -16.61 22.76
C THR A 57 -1.16 -15.47 21.80
N LYS A 58 -2.45 -15.19 21.67
CA LYS A 58 -2.97 -14.06 20.92
C LYS A 58 -2.40 -12.72 21.39
N ASN A 59 -2.22 -12.56 22.70
CA ASN A 59 -1.61 -11.35 23.27
C ASN A 59 -0.13 -11.21 22.90
N GLU A 60 0.61 -12.32 22.86
CA GLU A 60 2.01 -12.34 22.44
C GLU A 60 2.14 -11.98 20.97
N ILE A 61 1.26 -12.49 20.09
CA ILE A 61 1.20 -12.11 18.68
C ILE A 61 0.97 -10.62 18.55
N ARG A 62 0.06 -10.03 19.31
CA ARG A 62 -0.18 -8.58 19.30
C ARG A 62 1.02 -7.77 19.80
N LYS A 63 1.77 -8.27 20.75
CA LYS A 63 3.01 -7.63 21.22
C LYS A 63 4.12 -7.70 20.18
N LEU A 64 4.26 -8.81 19.47
CA LEU A 64 5.28 -9.02 18.45
C LEU A 64 5.01 -8.25 17.16
N PHE A 65 3.77 -8.29 16.67
CA PHE A 65 3.41 -7.78 15.35
C PHE A 65 2.51 -6.53 15.37
N GLY A 66 2.01 -6.17 16.54
CA GLY A 66 1.06 -5.06 16.69
C GLY A 66 -0.37 -5.44 16.35
N SER A 67 -1.18 -4.44 15.99
CA SER A 67 -2.55 -4.69 15.56
C SER A 67 -2.59 -5.30 14.17
N PRO A 68 -3.42 -6.33 13.94
CA PRO A 68 -3.54 -6.93 12.61
C PRO A 68 -4.17 -5.96 11.62
N TRP A 69 -3.82 -6.11 10.36
CA TRP A 69 -4.46 -5.39 9.26
C TRP A 69 -5.90 -5.86 9.03
N LEU A 70 -6.09 -7.18 9.06
CA LEU A 70 -7.40 -7.79 8.99
C LEU A 70 -7.60 -8.75 10.16
N SER A 71 -8.78 -8.77 10.72
CA SER A 71 -9.22 -9.79 11.66
C SER A 71 -10.51 -10.42 11.18
N GLY A 72 -10.61 -11.72 11.25
CA GLY A 72 -11.75 -12.46 10.75
C GLY A 72 -11.81 -13.87 11.31
N VAL A 73 -12.53 -14.72 10.61
CA VAL A 73 -12.67 -16.14 10.92
C VAL A 73 -12.27 -16.94 9.68
N GLN A 74 -11.41 -17.91 9.86
CA GLN A 74 -11.00 -18.86 8.84
C GLN A 74 -11.15 -20.27 9.38
N ASP A 75 -11.85 -21.13 8.66
CA ASP A 75 -12.15 -22.52 9.07
C ASP A 75 -12.79 -22.62 10.47
N GLY A 76 -13.64 -21.64 10.82
CA GLY A 76 -14.31 -21.59 12.11
C GLY A 76 -13.47 -21.05 13.27
N GLN A 77 -12.21 -20.70 13.04
CA GLN A 77 -11.29 -20.17 14.04
C GLN A 77 -10.97 -18.69 13.82
N PRO A 78 -10.79 -17.88 14.87
CA PRO A 78 -10.32 -16.52 14.72
C PRO A 78 -8.99 -16.47 13.99
N ALA A 79 -8.87 -15.59 13.02
CA ALA A 79 -7.67 -15.40 12.21
C ALA A 79 -7.29 -13.92 12.15
N TRP A 80 -6.00 -13.64 12.30
CA TRP A 80 -5.41 -12.32 12.11
C TRP A 80 -4.47 -12.33 10.92
N THR A 81 -4.60 -11.32 10.07
CA THR A 81 -3.74 -11.14 8.90
C THR A 81 -2.88 -9.90 9.09
N TYR A 82 -1.59 -10.08 8.90
CA TYR A 82 -0.59 -9.03 8.79
C TYR A 82 -0.06 -9.03 7.37
N GLY A 83 -0.07 -7.91 6.72
CA GLY A 83 0.38 -7.81 5.33
C GLY A 83 1.07 -6.49 5.07
N SER A 84 2.13 -6.52 4.28
CA SER A 84 2.84 -5.36 3.78
C SER A 84 3.12 -5.56 2.30
N TYR A 85 2.62 -4.63 1.47
CA TYR A 85 2.72 -4.69 0.03
C TYR A 85 3.27 -3.36 -0.49
N ASP A 86 4.48 -3.38 -1.00
CA ASP A 86 5.12 -2.22 -1.58
C ASP A 86 5.11 -2.33 -3.12
N TYR A 87 4.42 -1.38 -3.74
CA TYR A 87 4.35 -1.27 -5.19
C TYR A 87 5.13 -0.04 -5.64
N SER A 88 6.19 -0.27 -6.39
CA SER A 88 6.95 0.76 -7.08
C SER A 88 6.76 0.65 -8.59
N LEU A 89 6.61 1.79 -9.28
CA LEU A 89 6.48 1.82 -10.74
C LEU A 89 7.77 1.38 -11.44
N PHE A 90 8.93 1.57 -10.81
CA PHE A 90 10.25 1.30 -11.37
C PHE A 90 11.11 0.38 -10.52
N GLY A 91 10.57 -0.16 -9.41
CA GLY A 91 11.28 -1.01 -8.48
C GLY A 91 10.69 -2.41 -8.36
N GLU A 92 11.31 -3.22 -7.55
CA GLU A 92 10.81 -4.55 -7.21
C GLU A 92 9.53 -4.45 -6.37
N ARG A 93 8.62 -5.36 -6.62
CA ARG A 93 7.43 -5.53 -5.79
C ARG A 93 7.82 -6.35 -4.57
N LYS A 94 7.70 -5.74 -3.40
CA LYS A 94 7.90 -6.44 -2.14
C LYS A 94 6.53 -6.72 -1.52
N ALA A 95 6.28 -7.98 -1.24
CA ALA A 95 5.07 -8.40 -0.55
C ALA A 95 5.43 -9.42 0.51
N LYS A 96 4.90 -9.23 1.72
CA LYS A 96 4.97 -10.21 2.79
C LYS A 96 3.62 -10.30 3.48
N ASP A 97 3.26 -11.49 3.85
CA ASP A 97 1.95 -11.84 4.35
C ASP A 97 2.07 -12.88 5.45
N LEU A 98 1.42 -12.63 6.58
CA LEU A 98 1.37 -13.53 7.72
C LEU A 98 -0.08 -13.69 8.15
N VAL A 99 -0.59 -14.91 8.10
CA VAL A 99 -1.92 -15.26 8.60
C VAL A 99 -1.75 -16.16 9.82
N VAL A 100 -2.35 -15.76 10.94
CA VAL A 100 -2.28 -16.51 12.22
C VAL A 100 -3.68 -16.88 12.63
N GLN A 101 -3.92 -18.18 12.82
CA GLN A 101 -5.16 -18.72 13.37
C GLN A 101 -5.00 -19.04 14.85
N PHE A 102 -6.07 -18.83 15.61
CA PHE A 102 -6.10 -19.09 17.06
C PHE A 102 -7.14 -20.13 17.42
N ASP A 103 -6.82 -20.93 18.40
CA ASP A 103 -7.76 -21.91 18.97
C ASP A 103 -8.71 -21.28 20.01
N ASP A 104 -9.58 -22.11 20.61
CA ASP A 104 -10.54 -21.70 21.63
C ASP A 104 -9.87 -21.14 22.90
N LYS A 105 -8.61 -21.46 23.12
CA LYS A 105 -7.80 -21.00 24.26
C LYS A 105 -6.97 -19.76 23.95
N ALA A 106 -7.23 -19.10 22.80
CA ALA A 106 -6.50 -17.94 22.31
C ALA A 106 -4.98 -18.21 22.12
N LYS A 107 -4.63 -19.42 21.72
CA LYS A 107 -3.28 -19.82 21.33
C LYS A 107 -3.21 -20.05 19.83
N VAL A 108 -2.03 -19.87 19.26
CA VAL A 108 -1.82 -20.11 17.83
C VAL A 108 -2.08 -21.57 17.49
N SER A 109 -3.06 -21.83 16.63
CA SER A 109 -3.36 -23.18 16.12
C SER A 109 -2.63 -23.46 14.81
N SER A 110 -2.45 -22.46 13.99
CA SER A 110 -1.68 -22.53 12.75
C SER A 110 -1.25 -21.14 12.31
N PHE A 111 -0.24 -21.05 11.47
CA PHE A 111 0.12 -19.83 10.77
C PHE A 111 0.73 -20.13 9.41
N THR A 112 0.59 -19.17 8.50
CA THR A 112 1.21 -19.20 7.18
C THR A 112 1.96 -17.91 6.97
N PHE A 113 3.21 -18.00 6.55
CA PHE A 113 4.03 -16.85 6.17
C PHE A 113 4.47 -16.97 4.71
N SER A 114 4.30 -15.90 3.96
CA SER A 114 4.74 -15.79 2.56
C SER A 114 5.47 -14.48 2.36
N THR A 115 6.54 -14.51 1.61
CA THR A 115 7.29 -13.31 1.23
C THR A 115 7.81 -13.44 -0.19
N THR A 116 7.89 -12.33 -0.90
CA THR A 116 8.57 -12.25 -2.21
C THR A 116 10.05 -11.90 -2.06
N ASP A 117 10.48 -11.48 -0.86
CA ASP A 117 11.88 -11.24 -0.55
C ASP A 117 12.55 -12.60 -0.29
N HIS A 118 13.07 -13.20 -1.35
CA HIS A 118 13.90 -14.40 -1.26
C HIS A 118 15.35 -13.94 -1.11
N ASP A 119 15.82 -13.90 0.11
CA ASP A 119 17.25 -13.84 0.38
C ASP A 119 17.84 -15.22 -0.01
N GLU A 120 18.30 -15.28 -1.22
CA GLU A 120 19.18 -16.39 -1.65
C GLU A 120 20.61 -16.15 -1.18
#